data_2cb2c77df9372b1e80b87179fa373da2
#
_entry.id   2cb2c77df9372b1e80b87179fa373da2
#
_cell.length_a   1.000
_cell.length_b   1.000
_cell.length_c   1.000
_cell.angle_alpha   90.00
_cell.angle_beta   90.00
_cell.angle_gamma   90.00
#
_symmetry.space_group_name_H-M   'P 1'
#
loop_
_entity.id
_entity.type
_entity.pdbx_description
1 polymer ?
#
loop_
_entity_poly.entity_id
_entity_poly.type
_entity_poly.pdbx_seq_one_letter_code
_entity_poly.pdbx_strand_id
1 'polypeptide(L)'
;MLFPSMWKGLVAIFMAGILAGSVSVKAQMVADIVTDEFFDGILNQADASCEGRNFYSRAAFLEALSSFTQFGTADDTRREVAAFFAHVTHETGHFCYIEEINGATRDYCDETNTQYPCNPDKGYYGRGPIQLSWNFNYGPAGESIGFDGLNSPETVATDPVISFKTALWYWENFVQPVISQGFGATIRAINGAIECDGGNQAAVQARINYYTQYCSQLGVDPGPNLSC
;
A
#
# COMPACT_ATOMS: atom_id res chain seq x y z
N MET A 1 -21.01 -44.64 54.44
CA MET A 1 -22.15 -44.26 53.56
C MET A 1 -21.76 -42.97 52.89
N LEU A 2 -21.27 -43.04 51.64
CA LEU A 2 -22.07 -42.77 50.46
C LEU A 2 -22.54 -41.27 50.38
N PHE A 3 -22.27 -40.41 49.50
CA PHE A 3 -21.97 -40.46 48.08
C PHE A 3 -21.38 -39.12 47.56
N PRO A 4 -20.95 -38.99 46.32
CA PRO A 4 -20.00 -37.97 45.84
C PRO A 4 -20.67 -36.78 45.18
N SER A 5 -19.92 -35.70 44.95
CA SER A 5 -20.35 -34.58 44.14
C SER A 5 -19.38 -34.42 42.97
N MET A 6 -19.90 -34.70 41.81
CA MET A 6 -19.32 -34.39 40.49
C MET A 6 -19.72 -32.98 40.00
N TRP A 7 -18.90 -32.46 39.12
CA TRP A 7 -19.16 -31.40 38.15
C TRP A 7 -18.83 -29.94 38.53
N LYS A 8 -17.66 -29.53 38.13
CA LYS A 8 -17.42 -28.21 37.55
C LYS A 8 -16.34 -28.35 36.49
N GLY A 9 -16.74 -28.56 35.27
CA GLY A 9 -15.93 -28.42 34.08
C GLY A 9 -16.82 -27.91 32.94
N LEU A 10 -16.30 -27.01 32.19
CA LEU A 10 -16.80 -26.34 30.97
C LEU A 10 -17.49 -24.99 31.18
N VAL A 11 -16.70 -23.93 31.11
CA VAL A 11 -16.98 -22.77 30.26
C VAL A 11 -15.65 -21.98 30.09
N ALA A 12 -14.91 -22.25 29.07
CA ALA A 12 -13.81 -21.39 28.60
C ALA A 12 -13.34 -21.80 27.20
N ILE A 13 -14.23 -21.81 26.22
CA ILE A 13 -13.85 -21.83 24.80
C ILE A 13 -14.98 -21.16 24.05
N PHE A 14 -14.93 -19.83 23.87
CA PHE A 14 -15.72 -19.12 22.83
C PHE A 14 -15.41 -17.61 22.83
N MET A 15 -14.14 -17.20 22.65
CA MET A 15 -13.83 -15.82 22.31
C MET A 15 -12.69 -15.62 21.29
N ALA A 16 -12.02 -16.66 20.85
CA ALA A 16 -10.92 -16.53 19.87
C ALA A 16 -11.39 -16.56 18.40
N GLY A 17 -12.61 -17.06 18.14
CA GLY A 17 -13.10 -17.26 16.79
C GLY A 17 -13.64 -16.00 16.10
N ILE A 18 -14.05 -14.97 16.84
CA ILE A 18 -14.75 -13.81 16.28
C ILE A 18 -13.77 -12.79 15.68
N LEU A 19 -12.58 -12.65 16.25
CA LEU A 19 -11.56 -11.72 15.73
C LEU A 19 -10.92 -12.22 14.43
N ALA A 20 -10.62 -13.49 14.33
CA ALA A 20 -10.09 -14.09 13.10
C ALA A 20 -11.11 -14.04 11.94
N GLY A 21 -12.42 -14.20 12.27
CA GLY A 21 -13.50 -14.08 11.27
C GLY A 21 -13.65 -12.67 10.69
N SER A 22 -13.46 -11.62 11.48
CA SER A 22 -13.63 -10.23 11.01
C SER A 22 -12.49 -9.78 10.08
N VAL A 23 -11.26 -10.21 10.33
CA VAL A 23 -10.11 -9.94 9.46
C VAL A 23 -10.29 -10.66 8.12
N SER A 24 -10.75 -11.90 8.14
CA SER A 24 -11.04 -12.69 6.93
C SER A 24 -12.13 -12.06 6.07
N VAL A 25 -13.19 -11.50 6.67
CA VAL A 25 -14.30 -10.87 5.91
C VAL A 25 -13.87 -9.60 5.19
N LYS A 26 -13.05 -8.74 5.80
CA LYS A 26 -12.56 -7.51 5.16
C LYS A 26 -11.56 -7.79 4.05
N ALA A 27 -10.59 -8.66 4.30
CA ALA A 27 -9.65 -9.08 3.26
C ALA A 27 -10.38 -9.74 2.08
N GLN A 28 -11.43 -10.52 2.34
CA GLN A 28 -12.29 -11.10 1.31
C GLN A 28 -13.03 -10.00 0.52
N MET A 29 -13.56 -8.97 1.19
CA MET A 29 -14.27 -7.87 0.51
C MET A 29 -13.33 -7.10 -0.44
N VAL A 30 -12.08 -6.79 -0.03
CA VAL A 30 -11.09 -6.16 -0.91
C VAL A 30 -10.71 -7.10 -2.07
N ALA A 31 -10.56 -8.40 -1.80
CA ALA A 31 -10.27 -9.40 -2.83
C ALA A 31 -11.39 -9.51 -3.88
N ASP A 32 -12.64 -9.33 -3.47
CA ASP A 32 -13.80 -9.33 -4.37
C ASP A 32 -13.87 -8.05 -5.22
N ILE A 33 -13.34 -6.93 -4.73
CA ILE A 33 -13.24 -5.66 -5.47
C ILE A 33 -12.05 -5.67 -6.41
N VAL A 34 -10.87 -6.09 -5.92
CA VAL A 34 -9.64 -6.21 -6.71
C VAL A 34 -9.64 -7.55 -7.42
N THR A 35 -10.47 -7.69 -8.45
CA THR A 35 -10.53 -8.90 -9.29
C THR A 35 -9.28 -9.05 -10.14
N ASP A 36 -9.05 -10.24 -10.71
CA ASP A 36 -7.98 -10.45 -11.69
C ASP A 36 -8.15 -9.51 -12.90
N GLU A 37 -9.39 -9.33 -13.37
CA GLU A 37 -9.71 -8.41 -14.47
C GLU A 37 -9.31 -6.96 -14.15
N PHE A 38 -9.59 -6.48 -12.93
CA PHE A 38 -9.20 -5.13 -12.50
C PHE A 38 -7.68 -4.98 -12.42
N PHE A 39 -7.00 -5.90 -11.74
CA PHE A 39 -5.54 -5.85 -11.55
C PHE A 39 -4.79 -5.99 -12.88
N ASP A 40 -5.13 -7.01 -13.67
CA ASP A 40 -4.53 -7.28 -14.96
C ASP A 40 -4.86 -6.18 -15.98
N GLY A 41 -6.03 -5.55 -15.86
CA GLY A 41 -6.42 -4.39 -16.64
C GLY A 41 -5.49 -3.18 -16.46
N ILE A 42 -4.86 -3.04 -15.28
CA ILE A 42 -3.81 -2.05 -15.03
C ILE A 42 -2.48 -2.55 -15.61
N LEU A 43 -2.06 -3.76 -15.23
CA LEU A 43 -0.77 -4.34 -15.59
C LEU A 43 -0.57 -4.47 -17.09
N ASN A 44 -1.63 -4.80 -17.83
CA ASN A 44 -1.58 -4.99 -19.28
C ASN A 44 -1.47 -3.68 -20.09
N GLN A 45 -1.56 -2.52 -19.45
CA GLN A 45 -1.27 -1.22 -20.06
C GLN A 45 0.24 -0.94 -20.13
N ALA A 46 1.04 -1.60 -19.30
CA ALA A 46 2.50 -1.51 -19.35
C ALA A 46 3.05 -2.24 -20.59
N ASP A 47 4.15 -1.72 -21.16
CA ASP A 47 4.85 -2.38 -22.26
C ASP A 47 5.29 -3.82 -21.87
N ALA A 48 5.32 -4.72 -22.84
CA ALA A 48 5.70 -6.11 -22.61
C ALA A 48 7.14 -6.28 -22.10
N SER A 49 8.02 -5.29 -22.33
CA SER A 49 9.40 -5.26 -21.85
C SER A 49 9.53 -4.81 -20.39
N CYS A 50 8.45 -4.31 -19.77
CA CYS A 50 8.46 -3.84 -18.39
C CYS A 50 8.76 -4.98 -17.41
N GLU A 51 9.78 -4.81 -16.58
CA GLU A 51 10.21 -5.81 -15.60
C GLU A 51 9.13 -6.08 -14.53
N GLY A 52 8.38 -5.04 -14.15
CA GLY A 52 7.30 -5.13 -13.17
C GLY A 52 6.17 -6.06 -13.57
N ARG A 53 5.97 -6.35 -14.87
CA ARG A 53 4.96 -7.31 -15.35
C ARG A 53 5.16 -8.73 -14.84
N ASN A 54 6.40 -9.11 -14.54
CA ASN A 54 6.74 -10.43 -13.99
C ASN A 54 6.94 -10.39 -12.47
N PHE A 55 6.92 -9.22 -11.87
CA PHE A 55 7.14 -8.99 -10.45
C PHE A 55 5.82 -8.73 -9.71
N TYR A 56 5.03 -7.78 -10.16
CA TYR A 56 3.76 -7.44 -9.52
C TYR A 56 2.67 -8.44 -9.91
N SER A 57 1.95 -8.94 -8.91
CA SER A 57 0.81 -9.82 -9.11
C SER A 57 -0.29 -9.53 -8.10
N ARG A 58 -1.53 -9.80 -8.51
CA ARG A 58 -2.68 -9.75 -7.60
C ARG A 58 -2.49 -10.68 -6.40
N ALA A 59 -1.92 -11.85 -6.60
CA ALA A 59 -1.66 -12.82 -5.53
C ALA A 59 -0.73 -12.22 -4.45
N ALA A 60 0.38 -11.56 -4.85
CA ALA A 60 1.28 -10.89 -3.92
C ALA A 60 0.60 -9.73 -3.18
N PHE A 61 -0.26 -8.95 -3.87
CA PHE A 61 -1.07 -7.91 -3.23
C PHE A 61 -2.00 -8.49 -2.15
N LEU A 62 -2.74 -9.55 -2.46
CA LEU A 62 -3.68 -10.17 -1.51
C LEU A 62 -2.96 -10.84 -0.34
N GLU A 63 -1.79 -11.43 -0.57
CA GLU A 63 -0.95 -11.96 0.49
C GLU A 63 -0.46 -10.85 1.42
N ALA A 64 0.05 -9.76 0.86
CA ALA A 64 0.46 -8.59 1.63
C ALA A 64 -0.70 -8.01 2.45
N LEU A 65 -1.88 -7.87 1.84
CA LEU A 65 -3.10 -7.34 2.46
C LEU A 65 -3.49 -8.08 3.75
N SER A 66 -3.18 -9.37 3.86
CA SER A 66 -3.50 -10.15 5.05
C SER A 66 -2.88 -9.61 6.34
N SER A 67 -1.82 -8.82 6.24
CA SER A 67 -1.11 -8.19 7.37
C SER A 67 -1.59 -6.77 7.67
N PHE A 68 -2.48 -6.18 6.85
CA PHE A 68 -2.92 -4.79 6.95
C PHE A 68 -4.43 -4.72 7.14
N THR A 69 -4.86 -4.46 8.39
CA THR A 69 -6.26 -4.56 8.78
C THR A 69 -7.05 -3.27 8.61
N GLN A 70 -6.38 -2.16 8.39
CA GLN A 70 -7.02 -0.86 8.19
C GLN A 70 -7.37 -0.62 6.72
N PHE A 71 -6.64 -1.20 5.77
CA PHE A 71 -6.96 -1.07 4.35
C PHE A 71 -8.36 -1.65 4.04
N GLY A 72 -9.15 -0.91 3.32
CA GLY A 72 -10.55 -1.26 3.06
C GLY A 72 -11.53 -0.84 4.16
N THR A 73 -11.11 -0.01 5.14
CA THR A 73 -11.97 0.46 6.22
C THR A 73 -12.42 1.91 6.08
N ALA A 74 -11.98 2.63 5.06
CA ALA A 74 -12.51 3.95 4.74
C ALA A 74 -14.03 3.90 4.49
N ASP A 75 -14.69 5.06 4.53
CA ASP A 75 -16.15 5.20 4.39
C ASP A 75 -16.73 4.44 3.17
N ASP A 76 -15.92 4.32 2.11
CA ASP A 76 -16.24 3.50 0.94
C ASP A 76 -14.99 2.71 0.49
N THR A 77 -15.02 1.39 0.69
CA THR A 77 -13.91 0.49 0.34
C THR A 77 -13.54 0.54 -1.15
N ARG A 78 -14.52 0.68 -2.06
CA ARG A 78 -14.24 0.76 -3.51
C ARG A 78 -13.52 2.05 -3.85
N ARG A 79 -13.88 3.16 -3.19
CA ARG A 79 -13.23 4.44 -3.35
C ARG A 79 -11.78 4.41 -2.83
N GLU A 80 -11.54 3.77 -1.69
CA GLU A 80 -10.19 3.58 -1.16
C GLU A 80 -9.34 2.73 -2.09
N VAL A 81 -9.87 1.61 -2.60
CA VAL A 81 -9.19 0.76 -3.59
C VAL A 81 -8.87 1.57 -4.86
N ALA A 82 -9.84 2.33 -5.40
CA ALA A 82 -9.61 3.19 -6.57
C ALA A 82 -8.48 4.20 -6.33
N ALA A 83 -8.45 4.84 -5.15
CA ALA A 83 -7.43 5.81 -4.79
C ALA A 83 -6.04 5.16 -4.68
N PHE A 84 -5.93 4.03 -3.98
CA PHE A 84 -4.67 3.29 -3.84
C PHE A 84 -4.11 2.91 -5.21
N PHE A 85 -4.90 2.26 -6.05
CA PHE A 85 -4.44 1.81 -7.37
C PHE A 85 -4.18 2.97 -8.33
N ALA A 86 -4.86 4.12 -8.19
CA ALA A 86 -4.54 5.32 -8.98
C ALA A 86 -3.14 5.85 -8.68
N HIS A 87 -2.77 5.89 -7.40
CA HIS A 87 -1.42 6.30 -7.01
C HIS A 87 -0.38 5.28 -7.45
N VAL A 88 -0.59 3.99 -7.20
CA VAL A 88 0.31 2.92 -7.63
C VAL A 88 0.53 2.94 -9.15
N THR A 89 -0.54 3.12 -9.92
CA THR A 89 -0.46 3.25 -11.39
C THR A 89 0.41 4.42 -11.80
N HIS A 90 0.25 5.56 -11.15
CA HIS A 90 1.05 6.76 -11.44
C HIS A 90 2.53 6.57 -11.09
N GLU A 91 2.81 6.07 -9.89
CA GLU A 91 4.17 5.90 -9.37
C GLU A 91 4.98 4.88 -10.18
N THR A 92 4.34 3.83 -10.65
CA THR A 92 5.02 2.72 -11.34
C THR A 92 4.85 2.71 -12.86
N GLY A 93 4.07 3.63 -13.44
CA GLY A 93 3.71 3.55 -14.85
C GLY A 93 2.96 2.25 -15.18
N HIS A 94 1.83 2.00 -14.52
CA HIS A 94 1.00 0.79 -14.70
C HIS A 94 1.72 -0.51 -14.27
N PHE A 95 2.45 -0.48 -13.16
CA PHE A 95 3.28 -1.61 -12.73
C PHE A 95 4.47 -1.93 -13.67
N CYS A 96 4.92 -0.96 -14.45
CA CYS A 96 6.10 -1.12 -15.30
C CYS A 96 7.39 -1.16 -14.48
N TYR A 97 7.58 -0.17 -13.61
CA TYR A 97 8.81 0.05 -12.87
C TYR A 97 8.73 -0.54 -11.47
N ILE A 98 9.78 -1.25 -11.07
CA ILE A 98 9.96 -1.75 -9.71
C ILE A 98 10.79 -0.75 -8.90
N GLU A 99 11.82 -0.18 -9.51
CA GLU A 99 12.69 0.83 -8.92
C GLU A 99 12.60 2.15 -9.69
N GLU A 100 12.90 3.24 -9.01
CA GLU A 100 13.00 4.58 -9.59
C GLU A 100 14.02 4.62 -10.72
N ILE A 101 13.65 5.23 -11.85
CA ILE A 101 14.57 5.42 -12.99
C ILE A 101 15.76 6.27 -12.56
N ASN A 102 16.97 5.72 -12.68
CA ASN A 102 18.21 6.32 -12.22
C ASN A 102 18.24 6.59 -10.69
N GLY A 103 17.43 5.90 -9.90
CA GLY A 103 17.36 6.07 -8.45
C GLY A 103 18.72 5.91 -7.76
N ALA A 104 19.55 4.98 -8.20
CA ALA A 104 20.90 4.77 -7.66
C ALA A 104 21.86 5.98 -7.82
N THR A 105 21.48 7.01 -8.59
CA THR A 105 22.27 8.25 -8.70
C THR A 105 21.96 9.26 -7.58
N ARG A 106 21.00 8.96 -6.72
CA ARG A 106 20.57 9.77 -5.58
C ARG A 106 20.63 8.91 -4.33
N ASP A 107 21.12 9.46 -3.23
CA ASP A 107 21.27 8.69 -2.01
C ASP A 107 19.99 8.56 -1.19
N TYR A 108 19.08 9.54 -1.28
CA TYR A 108 17.83 9.59 -0.50
C TYR A 108 18.07 9.38 1.00
N CYS A 109 19.19 9.89 1.51
CA CYS A 109 19.57 9.81 2.90
C CYS A 109 19.31 11.15 3.61
N ASP A 110 18.54 11.09 4.71
CA ASP A 110 18.52 12.16 5.70
C ASP A 110 19.52 11.82 6.82
N GLU A 111 20.73 12.35 6.71
CA GLU A 111 21.79 12.15 7.70
C GLU A 111 21.46 12.72 9.08
N THR A 112 20.45 13.59 9.17
CA THR A 112 20.00 14.15 10.46
C THR A 112 19.08 13.22 11.22
N ASN A 113 18.56 12.18 10.56
CA ASN A 113 17.70 11.18 11.18
C ASN A 113 18.54 10.15 11.96
N THR A 114 18.69 10.40 13.28
CA THR A 114 19.48 9.52 14.15
C THR A 114 18.74 8.26 14.58
N GLN A 115 17.42 8.18 14.40
CA GLN A 115 16.63 6.99 14.71
C GLN A 115 16.83 5.91 13.65
N TYR A 116 16.89 6.32 12.38
CA TYR A 116 17.08 5.45 11.24
C TYR A 116 18.31 5.93 10.43
N PRO A 117 19.52 5.73 10.97
CA PRO A 117 20.73 6.23 10.32
C PRO A 117 20.96 5.50 8.99
N CYS A 118 21.48 6.22 8.01
CA CYS A 118 21.80 5.64 6.72
C CYS A 118 22.96 4.65 6.82
N ASN A 119 22.83 3.55 6.08
CA ASN A 119 23.97 2.72 5.72
C ASN A 119 24.67 3.36 4.51
N PRO A 120 25.97 3.72 4.58
CA PRO A 120 26.67 4.43 3.50
C PRO A 120 26.78 3.60 2.20
N ASP A 121 26.61 2.28 2.29
CA ASP A 121 26.69 1.38 1.14
C ASP A 121 25.31 1.13 0.49
N LYS A 122 24.24 1.83 0.95
CA LYS A 122 22.87 1.63 0.47
C LYS A 122 22.23 2.92 -0.01
N GLY A 123 21.35 2.81 -1.00
CA GLY A 123 20.52 3.90 -1.50
C GLY A 123 19.05 3.66 -1.19
N TYR A 124 18.39 4.68 -0.67
CA TYR A 124 16.98 4.61 -0.24
C TYR A 124 16.06 5.28 -1.26
N TYR A 125 16.36 5.10 -2.54
CA TYR A 125 15.55 5.59 -3.65
C TYR A 125 14.24 4.82 -3.80
N GLY A 126 13.34 5.35 -4.62
CA GLY A 126 11.99 4.83 -4.81
C GLY A 126 11.94 3.36 -5.24
N ARG A 127 11.22 2.52 -4.50
CA ARG A 127 10.97 1.12 -4.84
C ARG A 127 9.54 0.70 -4.53
N GLY A 128 9.08 -0.28 -5.29
CA GLY A 128 7.78 -0.89 -5.07
C GLY A 128 6.59 -0.04 -5.54
N PRO A 129 5.36 -0.47 -5.22
CA PRO A 129 4.15 0.12 -5.81
C PRO A 129 3.93 1.60 -5.46
N ILE A 130 4.42 2.06 -4.32
CA ILE A 130 4.28 3.45 -3.86
C ILE A 130 5.58 4.25 -3.99
N GLN A 131 6.65 3.66 -4.60
CA GLN A 131 7.97 4.26 -4.72
C GLN A 131 8.51 4.74 -3.36
N LEU A 132 8.48 3.83 -2.36
CA LEU A 132 8.99 4.11 -1.02
C LEU A 132 10.42 4.65 -1.10
N SER A 133 10.66 5.84 -0.53
CA SER A 133 11.95 6.54 -0.58
C SER A 133 12.34 7.05 0.80
N TRP A 134 13.64 7.31 0.99
CA TRP A 134 14.28 7.85 2.19
C TRP A 134 14.45 6.83 3.33
N ASN A 135 15.59 6.94 4.01
CA ASN A 135 15.94 6.10 5.17
C ASN A 135 14.87 6.16 6.28
N PHE A 136 14.29 7.32 6.53
CA PHE A 136 13.26 7.52 7.55
C PHE A 136 11.90 6.89 7.20
N ASN A 137 11.71 6.40 5.97
CA ASN A 137 10.57 5.57 5.59
C ASN A 137 10.97 4.09 5.52
N TYR A 138 12.15 3.77 4.96
CA TYR A 138 12.62 2.38 4.88
C TYR A 138 12.84 1.74 6.26
N GLY A 139 13.39 2.51 7.21
CA GLY A 139 13.64 2.01 8.57
C GLY A 139 12.35 1.56 9.27
N PRO A 140 11.38 2.46 9.52
CA PRO A 140 10.15 2.08 10.22
C PRO A 140 9.27 1.11 9.42
N ALA A 141 9.28 1.17 8.09
CA ALA A 141 8.62 0.15 7.27
C ALA A 141 9.23 -1.23 7.50
N GLY A 142 10.56 -1.32 7.50
CA GLY A 142 11.29 -2.55 7.78
C GLY A 142 10.96 -3.15 9.14
N GLU A 143 10.96 -2.33 10.19
CA GLU A 143 10.58 -2.76 11.54
C GLU A 143 9.13 -3.27 11.61
N SER A 144 8.21 -2.56 10.97
CA SER A 144 6.78 -2.93 10.98
C SER A 144 6.47 -4.19 10.19
N ILE A 145 7.16 -4.39 9.06
CA ILE A 145 6.89 -5.48 8.11
C ILE A 145 7.72 -6.72 8.42
N GLY A 146 8.88 -6.54 9.06
CA GLY A 146 9.78 -7.62 9.45
C GLY A 146 10.87 -7.90 8.41
N PHE A 147 11.43 -6.84 7.77
CA PHE A 147 12.63 -6.94 6.95
C PHE A 147 13.65 -5.84 7.35
N ASP A 148 14.91 -6.02 6.99
CA ASP A 148 15.93 -5.02 7.28
C ASP A 148 15.91 -3.88 6.25
N GLY A 149 15.07 -2.86 6.52
CA GLY A 149 14.88 -1.74 5.60
C GLY A 149 16.11 -0.86 5.39
N LEU A 150 17.05 -0.85 6.35
CA LEU A 150 18.24 -0.01 6.25
C LEU A 150 19.42 -0.73 5.60
N ASN A 151 19.63 -2.03 5.87
CA ASN A 151 20.77 -2.75 5.33
C ASN A 151 20.41 -3.61 4.10
N SER A 152 19.11 -3.82 3.83
CA SER A 152 18.61 -4.58 2.68
C SER A 152 17.40 -3.90 2.03
N PRO A 153 17.50 -2.58 1.68
CA PRO A 153 16.37 -1.86 1.04
C PRO A 153 15.96 -2.47 -0.30
N GLU A 154 16.87 -3.14 -0.99
CA GLU A 154 16.63 -3.89 -2.23
C GLU A 154 15.59 -5.01 -2.07
N THR A 155 15.29 -5.47 -0.86
CA THR A 155 14.23 -6.44 -0.60
C THR A 155 12.88 -5.96 -1.16
N VAL A 156 12.63 -4.65 -1.14
CA VAL A 156 11.41 -4.07 -1.71
C VAL A 156 11.32 -4.26 -3.23
N ALA A 157 12.45 -4.42 -3.91
CA ALA A 157 12.51 -4.65 -5.36
C ALA A 157 12.69 -6.13 -5.74
N THR A 158 12.92 -7.02 -4.78
CA THR A 158 13.17 -8.45 -5.04
C THR A 158 12.11 -9.38 -4.48
N ASP A 159 11.31 -8.92 -3.51
CA ASP A 159 10.19 -9.67 -2.94
C ASP A 159 8.87 -8.92 -3.21
N PRO A 160 7.99 -9.45 -4.08
CA PRO A 160 6.74 -8.77 -4.44
C PRO A 160 5.76 -8.65 -3.28
N VAL A 161 5.79 -9.53 -2.30
CA VAL A 161 4.93 -9.45 -1.11
C VAL A 161 5.42 -8.33 -0.19
N ILE A 162 6.72 -8.27 0.10
CA ILE A 162 7.33 -7.16 0.86
C ILE A 162 7.10 -5.83 0.13
N SER A 163 7.22 -5.82 -1.18
CA SER A 163 6.97 -4.65 -2.04
C SER A 163 5.54 -4.09 -1.83
N PHE A 164 4.51 -4.94 -1.89
CA PHE A 164 3.14 -4.50 -1.59
C PHE A 164 2.92 -4.16 -0.11
N LYS A 165 3.59 -4.86 0.81
CA LYS A 165 3.52 -4.53 2.24
C LYS A 165 4.04 -3.12 2.52
N THR A 166 5.11 -2.67 1.85
CA THR A 166 5.60 -1.29 2.02
C THR A 166 4.59 -0.25 1.52
N ALA A 167 3.89 -0.54 0.42
CA ALA A 167 2.85 0.35 -0.08
C ALA A 167 1.64 0.43 0.86
N LEU A 168 1.18 -0.71 1.39
CA LEU A 168 0.09 -0.77 2.35
C LEU A 168 0.48 -0.14 3.69
N TRP A 169 1.72 -0.33 4.15
CA TRP A 169 2.25 0.34 5.33
C TRP A 169 2.24 1.86 5.18
N TYR A 170 2.73 2.37 4.04
CA TYR A 170 2.70 3.81 3.78
C TYR A 170 1.26 4.33 3.71
N TRP A 171 0.39 3.57 3.05
CA TRP A 171 -1.02 3.90 2.95
C TRP A 171 -1.71 4.05 4.31
N GLU A 172 -1.63 3.04 5.17
CA GLU A 172 -2.29 3.07 6.48
C GLU A 172 -1.74 4.16 7.40
N ASN A 173 -0.45 4.47 7.31
CA ASN A 173 0.17 5.45 8.21
C ASN A 173 0.02 6.90 7.74
N PHE A 174 0.01 7.17 6.44
CA PHE A 174 0.11 8.54 5.93
C PHE A 174 -1.06 8.95 5.03
N VAL A 175 -1.66 8.04 4.29
CA VAL A 175 -2.66 8.37 3.25
C VAL A 175 -4.08 8.13 3.76
N GLN A 176 -4.35 6.99 4.35
CA GLN A 176 -5.69 6.65 4.85
C GLN A 176 -6.22 7.65 5.89
N PRO A 177 -5.41 8.19 6.83
CA PRO A 177 -5.89 9.18 7.79
C PRO A 177 -6.47 10.46 7.17
N VAL A 178 -6.14 10.77 5.92
CA VAL A 178 -6.60 11.98 5.22
C VAL A 178 -7.58 11.70 4.08
N ILE A 179 -7.89 10.43 3.78
CA ILE A 179 -8.72 10.04 2.62
C ILE A 179 -10.13 10.63 2.66
N SER A 180 -10.70 10.83 3.87
CA SER A 180 -12.02 11.45 4.07
C SER A 180 -12.07 12.92 3.63
N GLN A 181 -10.92 13.58 3.47
CA GLN A 181 -10.81 14.96 3.00
C GLN A 181 -10.93 15.05 1.47
N GLY A 182 -10.86 13.92 0.75
CA GLY A 182 -10.93 13.82 -0.71
C GLY A 182 -9.62 13.36 -1.33
N PHE A 183 -9.66 13.04 -2.63
CA PHE A 183 -8.51 12.48 -3.35
C PHE A 183 -7.32 13.44 -3.40
N GLY A 184 -7.55 14.76 -3.49
CA GLY A 184 -6.48 15.76 -3.44
C GLY A 184 -5.65 15.71 -2.16
N ALA A 185 -6.26 15.37 -1.01
CA ALA A 185 -5.53 15.19 0.23
C ALA A 185 -4.62 13.94 0.19
N THR A 186 -5.01 12.88 -0.51
CA THR A 186 -4.16 11.69 -0.70
C THR A 186 -2.96 11.97 -1.62
N ILE A 187 -3.14 12.79 -2.66
CA ILE A 187 -2.02 13.29 -3.48
C ILE A 187 -1.03 14.06 -2.60
N ARG A 188 -1.54 14.96 -1.76
CA ARG A 188 -0.71 15.77 -0.86
C ARG A 188 0.07 14.90 0.15
N ALA A 189 -0.52 13.84 0.65
CA ALA A 189 0.13 12.93 1.58
C ALA A 189 1.28 12.13 0.93
N ILE A 190 1.19 11.85 -0.37
CA ILE A 190 2.22 11.06 -1.09
C ILE A 190 3.33 11.97 -1.62
N ASN A 191 3.01 13.01 -2.39
CA ASN A 191 4.01 13.84 -3.06
C ASN A 191 3.64 15.33 -3.12
N GLY A 192 2.93 15.82 -2.10
CA GLY A 192 2.38 17.17 -2.07
C GLY A 192 3.41 18.28 -2.22
N ALA A 193 4.60 18.11 -1.66
CA ALA A 193 5.66 19.11 -1.73
C ALA A 193 6.12 19.40 -3.19
N ILE A 194 5.98 18.44 -4.09
CA ILE A 194 6.41 18.57 -5.49
C ILE A 194 5.21 18.84 -6.40
N GLU A 195 4.06 18.23 -6.13
CA GLU A 195 2.93 18.20 -7.06
C GLU A 195 1.87 19.26 -6.77
N CYS A 196 1.55 19.50 -5.47
CA CYS A 196 0.45 20.38 -5.08
C CYS A 196 0.77 21.86 -5.20
N ASP A 197 -0.27 22.70 -5.01
CA ASP A 197 -0.18 24.18 -4.96
C ASP A 197 0.48 24.81 -6.19
N GLY A 198 0.25 24.22 -7.37
CA GLY A 198 0.80 24.68 -8.62
C GLY A 198 2.17 24.09 -9.00
N GLY A 199 2.70 23.13 -8.22
CA GLY A 199 4.00 22.50 -8.44
C GLY A 199 4.04 21.68 -9.75
N ASN A 200 3.39 20.53 -9.79
CA ASN A 200 3.29 19.69 -11.00
C ASN A 200 1.83 19.34 -11.32
N GLN A 201 1.14 20.27 -11.96
CA GLN A 201 -0.27 20.10 -12.31
C GLN A 201 -0.52 18.93 -13.29
N ALA A 202 0.45 18.58 -14.11
CA ALA A 202 0.33 17.44 -15.02
C ALA A 202 0.30 16.11 -14.24
N ALA A 203 1.13 15.96 -13.22
CA ALA A 203 1.12 14.81 -12.34
C ALA A 203 -0.19 14.72 -11.54
N VAL A 204 -0.63 15.82 -10.94
CA VAL A 204 -1.93 15.90 -10.24
C VAL A 204 -3.07 15.44 -11.14
N GLN A 205 -3.14 15.98 -12.37
CA GLN A 205 -4.19 15.62 -13.31
C GLN A 205 -4.11 14.16 -13.77
N ALA A 206 -2.91 13.60 -13.95
CA ALA A 206 -2.73 12.19 -14.28
C ALA A 206 -3.29 11.28 -13.16
N ARG A 207 -2.97 11.59 -11.91
CA ARG A 207 -3.52 10.84 -10.74
C ARG A 207 -5.04 10.93 -10.69
N ILE A 208 -5.63 12.11 -10.91
CA ILE A 208 -7.09 12.31 -10.95
C ILE A 208 -7.72 11.49 -12.08
N ASN A 209 -7.11 11.43 -13.24
CA ASN A 209 -7.62 10.67 -14.37
C ASN A 209 -7.65 9.16 -14.05
N TYR A 210 -6.57 8.59 -13.47
CA TYR A 210 -6.58 7.20 -13.03
C TYR A 210 -7.63 6.95 -11.96
N TYR A 211 -7.72 7.83 -10.98
CA TYR A 211 -8.69 7.69 -9.88
C TYR A 211 -10.13 7.68 -10.40
N THR A 212 -10.51 8.64 -11.24
CA THR A 212 -11.86 8.72 -11.79
C THR A 212 -12.17 7.55 -12.72
N GLN A 213 -11.19 7.07 -13.47
CA GLN A 213 -11.31 5.85 -14.28
C GLN A 213 -11.59 4.63 -13.40
N TYR A 214 -10.82 4.43 -12.33
CA TYR A 214 -11.00 3.28 -11.44
C TYR A 214 -12.28 3.37 -10.61
N CYS A 215 -12.67 4.55 -10.16
CA CYS A 215 -13.99 4.76 -9.56
C CYS A 215 -15.12 4.33 -10.51
N SER A 216 -15.04 4.72 -11.78
CA SER A 216 -16.02 4.30 -12.80
C SER A 216 -16.05 2.78 -12.99
N GLN A 217 -14.88 2.14 -13.08
CA GLN A 217 -14.77 0.67 -13.21
C GLN A 217 -15.36 -0.07 -12.00
N LEU A 218 -15.14 0.48 -10.81
CA LEU A 218 -15.61 -0.12 -9.55
C LEU A 218 -17.05 0.29 -9.18
N GLY A 219 -17.69 1.14 -9.99
CA GLY A 219 -19.07 1.57 -9.78
C GLY A 219 -19.25 2.41 -8.53
N VAL A 220 -18.33 3.33 -8.25
CA VAL A 220 -18.37 4.25 -7.12
C VAL A 220 -18.16 5.69 -7.57
N ASP A 221 -18.82 6.64 -6.88
CA ASP A 221 -18.62 8.07 -7.11
C ASP A 221 -17.24 8.52 -6.58
N PRO A 222 -16.44 9.27 -7.35
CA PRO A 222 -15.12 9.72 -6.90
C PRO A 222 -15.18 10.73 -5.74
N GLY A 223 -16.32 11.33 -5.49
CA GLY A 223 -16.49 12.33 -4.44
C GLY A 223 -15.89 13.70 -4.80
N PRO A 224 -15.96 14.65 -3.87
CA PRO A 224 -15.43 16.01 -4.04
C PRO A 224 -13.92 16.07 -3.77
N ASN A 225 -13.32 17.27 -3.98
CA ASN A 225 -11.94 17.61 -3.61
C ASN A 225 -10.89 16.70 -4.27
N LEU A 226 -10.97 16.59 -5.60
CA LEU A 226 -10.09 15.69 -6.36
C LEU A 226 -8.65 16.22 -6.49
N SER A 227 -8.45 17.54 -6.47
CA SER A 227 -7.16 18.21 -6.67
C SER A 227 -6.56 18.77 -5.38
N CYS A 228 -5.26 19.05 -5.40
CA CYS A 228 -4.56 19.75 -4.31
C CYS A 228 -3.81 21.03 -4.76
#